data_000614b3650788b67615c28732e713de
#
_entry.id   000614b3650788b67615c28732e713de
#
_cell.length_a   1.000
_cell.length_b   1.000
_cell.length_c   1.000
_cell.angle_alpha   90.00
_cell.angle_beta   90.00
_cell.angle_gamma   90.00
#
_symmetry.space_group_name_H-M   'P 1'
#
loop_
_entity.id
_entity.type
_entity.pdbx_description
1 polymer ?
#
loop_
_entity_poly.entity_id
_entity_poly.type
_entity_poly.pdbx_seq_one_letter_code
_entity_poly.pdbx_strand_id
1 'polypeptide(L)'
;MIGLYGGSFDPPHRGHVELARRAKEELGLDRLVVLVSADPGHKHVATPADVRLRLARAAFPGDEVVLDEHARTVDTLRAHPEWQDAVFLIGADEFADFLTWKEPNEVLRRVRLAVATRPGFPQGRIEHVLAGLEHPERVAFFEIDPIPLASSDLRARLEAGEDVAAELPPAVAEALGREPLYPRQAGYTGSA
;
A
#
# COMPACT_ATOMS: atom_id res chain seq x y z
N MET A 1 -3.66 -19.81 1.84
CA MET A 1 -4.53 -18.61 1.87
C MET A 1 -3.93 -17.54 0.98
N ILE A 2 -4.74 -16.81 0.18
CA ILE A 2 -4.25 -15.75 -0.70
C ILE A 2 -4.34 -14.42 0.04
N GLY A 3 -3.24 -13.65 0.02
CA GLY A 3 -3.21 -12.25 0.43
C GLY A 3 -3.29 -11.32 -0.78
N LEU A 4 -4.02 -10.22 -0.65
CA LEU A 4 -4.09 -9.13 -1.64
C LEU A 4 -3.54 -7.87 -0.99
N TYR A 5 -2.63 -7.18 -1.63
CA TYR A 5 -2.04 -5.96 -1.09
C TYR A 5 -2.08 -4.84 -2.12
N GLY A 6 -3.04 -3.93 -1.95
CA GLY A 6 -3.26 -2.79 -2.84
C GLY A 6 -2.42 -1.57 -2.45
N GLY A 7 -1.94 -0.83 -3.46
CA GLY A 7 -1.23 0.41 -3.21
C GLY A 7 -0.83 1.16 -4.48
N SER A 8 -0.45 2.43 -4.33
CA SER A 8 0.14 3.23 -5.42
C SER A 8 1.62 2.90 -5.65
N PHE A 9 2.36 2.56 -4.57
CA PHE A 9 3.78 2.21 -4.59
C PHE A 9 4.66 3.23 -5.34
N ASP A 10 4.58 4.48 -4.94
CA ASP A 10 5.22 5.60 -5.62
C ASP A 10 6.16 6.44 -4.72
N PRO A 11 7.36 5.93 -4.39
CA PRO A 11 7.87 4.59 -4.61
C PRO A 11 7.43 3.58 -3.54
N PRO A 12 7.58 2.26 -3.79
CA PRO A 12 7.52 1.27 -2.74
C PRO A 12 8.72 1.45 -1.80
N HIS A 13 8.50 1.28 -0.49
CA HIS A 13 9.50 1.48 0.54
C HIS A 13 9.52 0.32 1.54
N ARG A 14 10.49 0.29 2.46
CA ARG A 14 10.64 -0.78 3.44
C ARG A 14 9.39 -1.02 4.28
N GLY A 15 8.61 0.02 4.58
CA GLY A 15 7.33 -0.12 5.30
C GLY A 15 6.32 -1.00 4.57
N HIS A 16 6.23 -0.88 3.24
CA HIS A 16 5.36 -1.75 2.43
C HIS A 16 5.83 -3.21 2.46
N VAL A 17 7.15 -3.42 2.32
CA VAL A 17 7.73 -4.78 2.31
C VAL A 17 7.57 -5.44 3.68
N GLU A 18 7.80 -4.71 4.76
CA GLU A 18 7.66 -5.24 6.13
C GLU A 18 6.21 -5.58 6.45
N LEU A 19 5.25 -4.74 6.08
CA LEU A 19 3.83 -5.06 6.24
C LEU A 19 3.47 -6.37 5.53
N ALA A 20 3.90 -6.51 4.27
CA ALA A 20 3.65 -7.72 3.49
C ALA A 20 4.33 -8.97 4.10
N ARG A 21 5.58 -8.82 4.57
CA ARG A 21 6.33 -9.91 5.22
C ARG A 21 5.63 -10.37 6.50
N ARG A 22 5.28 -9.43 7.38
CA ARG A 22 4.60 -9.73 8.64
C ARG A 22 3.23 -10.36 8.40
N ALA A 23 2.46 -9.85 7.43
CA ALA A 23 1.19 -10.45 7.08
C ALA A 23 1.32 -11.90 6.61
N LYS A 24 2.34 -12.23 5.79
CA LYS A 24 2.62 -13.60 5.38
C LYS A 24 2.88 -14.51 6.57
N GLU A 25 3.69 -14.06 7.52
CA GLU A 25 4.06 -14.85 8.71
C GLU A 25 2.90 -15.01 9.69
N GLU A 26 2.24 -13.91 10.07
CA GLU A 26 1.18 -13.90 11.09
C GLU A 26 -0.10 -14.60 10.62
N LEU A 27 -0.42 -14.47 9.31
CA LEU A 27 -1.66 -15.00 8.76
C LEU A 27 -1.48 -16.32 8.00
N GLY A 28 -0.25 -16.80 7.85
CA GLY A 28 0.05 -18.02 7.09
C GLY A 28 -0.36 -17.92 5.62
N LEU A 29 -0.01 -16.81 4.95
CA LEU A 29 -0.35 -16.63 3.54
C LEU A 29 0.55 -17.48 2.64
N ASP A 30 -0.06 -18.34 1.83
CA ASP A 30 0.66 -19.18 0.85
C ASP A 30 1.09 -18.39 -0.39
N ARG A 31 0.36 -17.32 -0.72
CA ARG A 31 0.56 -16.49 -1.90
C ARG A 31 0.18 -15.05 -1.58
N LEU A 32 0.96 -14.11 -2.09
CA LEU A 32 0.63 -12.68 -2.05
C LEU A 32 0.52 -12.14 -3.47
N VAL A 33 -0.57 -11.40 -3.73
CA VAL A 33 -0.78 -10.64 -4.96
C VAL A 33 -0.70 -9.15 -4.61
N VAL A 34 0.30 -8.47 -5.13
CA VAL A 34 0.49 -7.02 -4.97
C VAL A 34 -0.21 -6.31 -6.12
N LEU A 35 -1.20 -5.49 -5.79
CA LEU A 35 -2.06 -4.78 -6.73
C LEU A 35 -1.59 -3.33 -6.86
N VAL A 36 -0.88 -3.01 -7.94
CA VAL A 36 -0.44 -1.64 -8.22
C VAL A 36 -1.57 -0.89 -8.89
N SER A 37 -2.16 0.09 -8.20
CA SER A 37 -3.28 0.86 -8.77
C SER A 37 -2.82 1.65 -10.00
N ALA A 38 -3.49 1.47 -11.13
CA ALA A 38 -3.24 2.26 -12.35
C ALA A 38 -3.65 3.73 -12.12
N ASP A 39 -4.84 3.94 -11.52
CA ASP A 39 -5.36 5.25 -11.13
C ASP A 39 -5.74 5.23 -9.64
N PRO A 40 -4.86 5.70 -8.74
CA PRO A 40 -5.15 5.75 -7.31
C PRO A 40 -6.16 6.84 -6.91
N GLY A 41 -6.75 7.55 -7.85
CA GLY A 41 -7.84 8.48 -7.69
C GLY A 41 -7.56 9.66 -6.77
N HIS A 42 -7.67 9.44 -5.46
CA HIS A 42 -7.50 10.49 -4.44
C HIS A 42 -6.03 10.72 -4.01
N LYS A 43 -5.10 9.82 -4.39
CA LYS A 43 -3.68 9.95 -4.06
C LYS A 43 -2.93 10.55 -5.24
N HIS A 44 -2.19 11.63 -4.98
CA HIS A 44 -1.27 12.17 -5.98
C HIS A 44 -0.11 11.18 -6.19
N VAL A 45 0.11 10.79 -7.43
CA VAL A 45 1.26 9.99 -7.88
C VAL A 45 2.15 10.82 -8.80
N ALA A 46 3.46 10.67 -8.64
CA ALA A 46 4.44 11.41 -9.42
C ALA A 46 4.89 10.64 -10.67
N THR A 47 4.75 9.30 -10.65
CA THR A 47 5.25 8.46 -11.74
C THR A 47 4.13 7.67 -12.44
N PRO A 48 4.30 7.38 -13.75
CA PRO A 48 3.38 6.56 -14.51
C PRO A 48 3.15 5.16 -13.90
N ALA A 49 2.01 4.56 -14.20
CA ALA A 49 1.61 3.27 -13.62
C ALA A 49 2.57 2.11 -13.97
N ASP A 50 3.10 2.09 -15.20
CA ASP A 50 4.07 1.10 -15.65
C ASP A 50 5.42 1.21 -14.91
N VAL A 51 5.84 2.43 -14.57
CA VAL A 51 7.02 2.70 -13.75
C VAL A 51 6.80 2.17 -12.35
N ARG A 52 5.66 2.51 -11.72
CA ARG A 52 5.30 2.04 -10.38
C ARG A 52 5.20 0.51 -10.32
N LEU A 53 4.66 -0.11 -11.38
CA LEU A 53 4.63 -1.56 -11.53
C LEU A 53 6.03 -2.18 -11.55
N ARG A 54 6.97 -1.57 -12.30
CA ARG A 54 8.38 -2.03 -12.33
C ARG A 54 9.03 -1.92 -10.95
N LEU A 55 8.83 -0.80 -10.26
CA LEU A 55 9.38 -0.59 -8.90
C LEU A 55 8.75 -1.55 -7.89
N ALA A 56 7.45 -1.82 -7.98
CA ALA A 56 6.80 -2.79 -7.12
C ALA A 56 7.32 -4.21 -7.36
N ARG A 57 7.54 -4.62 -8.61
CA ARG A 57 8.19 -5.91 -8.93
C ARG A 57 9.59 -6.03 -8.34
N ALA A 58 10.35 -4.94 -8.32
CA ALA A 58 11.66 -4.91 -7.69
C ALA A 58 11.58 -4.97 -6.14
N ALA A 59 10.51 -4.42 -5.55
CA ALA A 59 10.31 -4.42 -4.10
C ALA A 59 9.81 -5.77 -3.56
N PHE A 60 9.05 -6.53 -4.37
CA PHE A 60 8.38 -7.78 -3.97
C PHE A 60 8.86 -8.97 -4.83
N PRO A 61 10.17 -9.31 -4.79
CA PRO A 61 10.69 -10.42 -5.56
C PRO A 61 10.10 -11.74 -5.02
N GLY A 62 9.53 -12.53 -5.91
CA GLY A 62 8.89 -13.81 -5.56
C GLY A 62 7.40 -13.73 -5.24
N ASP A 63 6.83 -12.53 -5.18
CA ASP A 63 5.39 -12.32 -5.12
C ASP A 63 4.81 -12.02 -6.51
N GLU A 64 3.52 -12.25 -6.68
CA GLU A 64 2.82 -11.83 -7.88
C GLU A 64 2.55 -10.32 -7.81
N VAL A 65 2.96 -9.58 -8.83
CA VAL A 65 2.75 -8.12 -8.89
C VAL A 65 2.06 -7.78 -10.19
N VAL A 66 0.83 -7.26 -10.09
CA VAL A 66 -0.04 -6.95 -11.22
C VAL A 66 -0.49 -5.49 -11.19
N LEU A 67 -0.82 -4.96 -12.36
CA LEU A 67 -1.48 -3.66 -12.48
C LEU A 67 -2.98 -3.85 -12.24
N ASP A 68 -3.53 -3.08 -11.31
CA ASP A 68 -4.97 -3.01 -11.09
C ASP A 68 -5.53 -1.80 -11.83
N GLU A 69 -6.27 -2.06 -12.88
CA GLU A 69 -6.87 -1.03 -13.74
C GLU A 69 -8.16 -0.44 -13.14
N HIS A 70 -8.65 -0.98 -12.03
CA HIS A 70 -9.87 -0.50 -11.37
C HIS A 70 -9.56 0.60 -10.37
N ALA A 71 -10.35 1.68 -10.42
CA ALA A 71 -10.18 2.81 -9.50
C ALA A 71 -10.67 2.54 -8.07
N ARG A 72 -11.37 1.44 -7.84
CA ARG A 72 -11.99 1.10 -6.55
C ARG A 72 -11.84 -0.37 -6.23
N THR A 73 -11.46 -0.69 -5.00
CA THR A 73 -11.24 -2.06 -4.52
C THR A 73 -12.43 -2.97 -4.76
N VAL A 74 -13.67 -2.51 -4.56
CA VAL A 74 -14.85 -3.33 -4.82
C VAL A 74 -14.99 -3.73 -6.28
N ASP A 75 -14.58 -2.86 -7.20
CA ASP A 75 -14.66 -3.14 -8.65
C ASP A 75 -13.56 -4.15 -9.05
N THR A 76 -12.35 -4.02 -8.48
CA THR A 76 -11.28 -5.01 -8.59
C THR A 76 -11.76 -6.39 -8.14
N LEU A 77 -12.36 -6.47 -6.95
CA LEU A 77 -12.84 -7.73 -6.39
C LEU A 77 -14.01 -8.33 -7.16
N ARG A 78 -14.83 -7.52 -7.83
CA ARG A 78 -15.88 -7.99 -8.73
C ARG A 78 -15.34 -8.60 -10.02
N ALA A 79 -14.26 -8.02 -10.53
CA ALA A 79 -13.58 -8.52 -11.73
C ALA A 79 -12.80 -9.81 -11.48
N HIS A 80 -12.47 -10.10 -10.21
CA HIS A 80 -11.65 -11.23 -9.79
C HIS A 80 -12.39 -12.16 -8.80
N PRO A 81 -13.42 -12.91 -9.24
CA PRO A 81 -14.16 -13.82 -8.36
C PRO A 81 -13.30 -14.95 -7.77
N GLU A 82 -12.17 -15.26 -8.38
CA GLU A 82 -11.18 -16.23 -7.87
C GLU A 82 -10.50 -15.78 -6.55
N TRP A 83 -10.63 -14.52 -6.17
CA TRP A 83 -10.13 -13.98 -4.90
C TRP A 83 -11.20 -13.96 -3.79
N GLN A 84 -12.31 -14.66 -4.01
CA GLN A 84 -13.32 -14.80 -2.95
C GLN A 84 -12.69 -15.41 -1.69
N ASP A 85 -12.97 -14.77 -0.54
CA ASP A 85 -12.40 -15.10 0.77
C ASP A 85 -10.87 -14.92 0.92
N ALA A 86 -10.20 -14.27 -0.03
CA ALA A 86 -8.83 -13.80 0.15
C ALA A 86 -8.72 -12.82 1.32
N VAL A 87 -7.50 -12.57 1.77
CA VAL A 87 -7.20 -11.59 2.84
C VAL A 87 -6.65 -10.31 2.20
N PHE A 88 -7.38 -9.21 2.32
CA PHE A 88 -6.95 -7.90 1.81
C PHE A 88 -6.20 -7.15 2.92
N LEU A 89 -4.94 -6.81 2.64
CA LEU A 89 -4.02 -6.17 3.58
C LEU A 89 -4.13 -4.65 3.50
N ILE A 90 -4.34 -3.99 4.64
CA ILE A 90 -4.34 -2.52 4.75
C ILE A 90 -3.64 -2.07 6.04
N GLY A 91 -3.17 -0.82 6.04
CA GLY A 91 -2.70 -0.18 7.26
C GLY A 91 -3.85 0.37 8.13
N ALA A 92 -3.59 0.58 9.41
CA ALA A 92 -4.58 1.12 10.35
C ALA A 92 -5.09 2.53 9.95
N ASP A 93 -4.25 3.35 9.32
CA ASP A 93 -4.65 4.67 8.82
C ASP A 93 -5.68 4.53 7.68
N GLU A 94 -5.47 3.60 6.76
CA GLU A 94 -6.42 3.30 5.68
C GLU A 94 -7.69 2.64 6.20
N PHE A 95 -7.58 1.78 7.22
CA PHE A 95 -8.75 1.20 7.87
C PHE A 95 -9.60 2.26 8.57
N ALA A 96 -8.99 3.27 9.19
CA ALA A 96 -9.73 4.36 9.82
C ALA A 96 -10.63 5.14 8.84
N ASP A 97 -10.30 5.11 7.55
CA ASP A 97 -11.07 5.74 6.48
C ASP A 97 -11.94 4.73 5.68
N PHE A 98 -11.95 3.45 6.09
CA PHE A 98 -12.57 2.36 5.34
C PHE A 98 -14.07 2.56 5.08
N LEU A 99 -14.81 3.17 6.01
CA LEU A 99 -16.24 3.48 5.81
C LEU A 99 -16.51 4.47 4.68
N THR A 100 -15.48 5.20 4.22
CA THR A 100 -15.57 6.13 3.08
C THR A 100 -15.31 5.45 1.73
N TRP A 101 -14.87 4.19 1.74
CA TRP A 101 -14.63 3.44 0.51
C TRP A 101 -15.95 3.18 -0.22
N LYS A 102 -15.86 2.96 -1.53
CA LYS A 102 -17.03 2.53 -2.31
C LYS A 102 -17.50 1.16 -1.82
N GLU A 103 -18.72 1.09 -1.31
CA GLU A 103 -19.39 -0.13 -0.88
C GLU A 103 -18.55 -0.99 0.10
N PRO A 104 -18.17 -0.46 1.29
CA PRO A 104 -17.23 -1.13 2.18
C PRO A 104 -17.74 -2.50 2.66
N ASN A 105 -19.06 -2.64 2.89
CA ASN A 105 -19.66 -3.93 3.28
C ASN A 105 -19.61 -4.95 2.13
N GLU A 106 -19.70 -4.52 0.86
CA GLU A 106 -19.52 -5.41 -0.27
C GLU A 106 -18.07 -5.89 -0.41
N VAL A 107 -17.09 -5.03 -0.08
CA VAL A 107 -15.67 -5.45 0.02
C VAL A 107 -15.55 -6.57 1.06
N LEU A 108 -16.14 -6.39 2.26
CA LEU A 108 -16.09 -7.40 3.33
C LEU A 108 -16.85 -8.69 3.00
N ARG A 109 -17.89 -8.64 2.16
CA ARG A 109 -18.55 -9.89 1.71
C ARG A 109 -17.66 -10.72 0.79
N ARG A 110 -16.70 -10.09 0.11
CA ARG A 110 -15.82 -10.74 -0.87
C ARG A 110 -14.49 -11.18 -0.26
N VAL A 111 -13.91 -10.37 0.61
CA VAL A 111 -12.62 -10.65 1.24
C VAL A 111 -12.69 -10.47 2.75
N ARG A 112 -11.68 -10.98 3.45
CA ARG A 112 -11.41 -10.60 4.83
C ARG A 112 -10.42 -9.44 4.83
N LEU A 113 -10.48 -8.55 5.81
CA LEU A 113 -9.45 -7.55 6.01
C LEU A 113 -8.42 -8.03 7.03
N ALA A 114 -7.16 -7.78 6.75
CA ALA A 114 -6.10 -7.85 7.74
C ALA A 114 -5.48 -6.46 7.88
N VAL A 115 -5.66 -5.89 9.05
CA VAL A 115 -5.28 -4.53 9.39
C VAL A 115 -3.98 -4.54 10.16
N ALA A 116 -2.93 -3.98 9.56
CA ALA A 116 -1.66 -3.77 10.23
C ALA A 116 -1.77 -2.58 11.18
N THR A 117 -1.63 -2.84 12.48
CA THR A 117 -1.63 -1.81 13.52
C THR A 117 -0.21 -1.57 14.05
N ARG A 118 -0.06 -0.49 14.80
CA ARG A 118 1.18 -0.14 15.51
C ARG A 118 0.87 0.24 16.94
N PRO A 119 1.81 0.06 17.89
CA PRO A 119 1.64 0.53 19.26
C PRO A 119 1.23 2.00 19.30
N GLY A 120 0.20 2.31 20.09
CA GLY A 120 -0.29 3.68 20.25
C GLY A 120 -1.24 4.19 19.16
N PHE A 121 -1.65 3.35 18.21
CA PHE A 121 -2.69 3.74 17.26
C PHE A 121 -4.03 3.99 18.02
N PRO A 122 -4.76 5.08 17.72
CA PRO A 122 -5.96 5.45 18.48
C PRO A 122 -7.07 4.38 18.36
N GLN A 123 -7.30 3.64 19.45
CA GLN A 123 -8.28 2.54 19.51
C GLN A 123 -9.69 2.98 19.09
N GLY A 124 -10.12 4.19 19.51
CA GLY A 124 -11.44 4.71 19.18
C GLY A 124 -11.70 4.89 17.69
N ARG A 125 -10.65 5.08 16.86
CA ARG A 125 -10.80 5.12 15.39
C ARG A 125 -11.14 3.74 14.85
N ILE A 126 -10.50 2.70 15.38
CA ILE A 126 -10.76 1.29 15.01
C ILE A 126 -12.18 0.92 15.41
N GLU A 127 -12.56 1.18 16.65
CA GLU A 127 -13.89 0.87 17.21
C GLU A 127 -15.01 1.57 16.43
N HIS A 128 -14.79 2.82 16.03
CA HIS A 128 -15.74 3.57 15.20
C HIS A 128 -16.01 2.87 13.86
N VAL A 129 -14.96 2.42 13.19
CA VAL A 129 -15.09 1.71 11.91
C VAL A 129 -15.80 0.38 12.11
N LEU A 130 -15.36 -0.44 13.07
CA LEU A 130 -15.97 -1.74 13.36
C LEU A 130 -17.47 -1.63 13.67
N ALA A 131 -17.89 -0.60 14.42
CA ALA A 131 -19.30 -0.35 14.74
C ALA A 131 -20.14 -0.02 13.50
N GLY A 132 -19.55 0.47 12.42
CA GLY A 132 -20.23 0.81 11.16
C GLY A 132 -20.27 -0.34 10.14
N LEU A 133 -19.64 -1.50 10.44
CA LEU A 133 -19.57 -2.64 9.53
C LEU A 133 -20.67 -3.65 9.79
N GLU A 134 -21.20 -4.28 8.72
CA GLU A 134 -22.14 -5.40 8.81
C GLU A 134 -21.46 -6.71 9.26
N HIS A 135 -20.17 -6.87 8.96
CA HIS A 135 -19.38 -8.07 9.22
C HIS A 135 -18.03 -7.76 9.88
N PRO A 136 -18.02 -7.17 11.10
CA PRO A 136 -16.77 -6.82 11.79
C PRO A 136 -15.91 -8.05 12.12
N GLU A 137 -16.50 -9.25 12.22
CA GLU A 137 -15.80 -10.53 12.43
C GLU A 137 -14.90 -10.93 11.25
N ARG A 138 -15.06 -10.28 10.10
CA ARG A 138 -14.19 -10.48 8.93
C ARG A 138 -12.95 -9.57 8.93
N VAL A 139 -12.73 -8.80 9.99
CA VAL A 139 -11.57 -7.94 10.18
C VAL A 139 -10.66 -8.54 11.24
N ALA A 140 -9.44 -8.88 10.85
CA ALA A 140 -8.38 -9.32 11.75
C ALA A 140 -7.34 -8.21 11.91
N PHE A 141 -6.71 -8.13 13.07
CA PHE A 141 -5.64 -7.17 13.35
C PHE A 141 -4.34 -7.92 13.63
N PHE A 142 -3.24 -7.36 13.17
CA PHE A 142 -1.90 -7.80 13.51
C PHE A 142 -1.01 -6.58 13.74
N GLU A 143 0.02 -6.76 14.57
CA GLU A 143 0.88 -5.66 14.97
C GLU A 143 2.18 -5.67 14.18
N ILE A 144 2.61 -4.51 13.72
CA ILE A 144 3.92 -4.29 13.10
C ILE A 144 4.68 -3.22 13.88
N ASP A 145 6.01 -3.34 13.89
CA ASP A 145 6.84 -2.27 14.42
C ASP A 145 6.61 -0.98 13.64
N PRO A 146 6.58 0.18 14.31
CA PRO A 146 6.39 1.45 13.64
C PRO A 146 7.51 1.72 12.63
N ILE A 147 7.17 1.82 11.37
CA ILE A 147 8.07 2.26 10.32
C ILE A 147 7.55 3.61 9.83
N PRO A 148 8.12 4.73 10.29
CA PRO A 148 7.63 6.07 9.99
C PRO A 148 8.04 6.50 8.57
N LEU A 149 7.56 5.77 7.57
CA LEU A 149 7.82 6.03 6.16
C LEU A 149 6.52 6.27 5.41
N ALA A 150 6.48 7.33 4.61
CA ALA A 150 5.42 7.59 3.65
C ALA A 150 6.04 7.86 2.27
N SER A 151 5.42 7.34 1.22
CA SER A 151 5.90 7.59 -0.15
C SER A 151 5.92 9.08 -0.50
N SER A 152 4.97 9.87 0.02
CA SER A 152 4.94 11.33 -0.15
C SER A 152 6.20 12.00 0.40
N ASP A 153 6.61 11.62 1.60
CA ASP A 153 7.80 12.20 2.25
C ASP A 153 9.07 11.79 1.52
N LEU A 154 9.14 10.54 1.07
CA LEU A 154 10.28 10.05 0.28
C LEU A 154 10.38 10.78 -1.05
N ARG A 155 9.25 11.05 -1.73
CA ARG A 155 9.25 11.86 -2.97
C ARG A 155 9.78 13.27 -2.70
N ALA A 156 9.27 13.95 -1.68
CA ALA A 156 9.72 15.29 -1.33
C ALA A 156 11.24 15.34 -1.03
N ARG A 157 11.76 14.35 -0.33
CA ARG A 157 13.20 14.22 -0.05
C ARG A 157 14.02 13.94 -1.31
N LEU A 158 13.54 13.07 -2.20
CA LEU A 158 14.18 12.80 -3.49
C LEU A 158 14.21 14.04 -4.37
N GLU A 159 13.12 14.80 -4.43
CA GLU A 159 13.04 16.08 -5.15
C GLU A 159 13.98 17.14 -4.54
N ALA A 160 14.21 17.11 -3.23
CA ALA A 160 15.21 17.93 -2.55
C ALA A 160 16.64 17.43 -2.78
N GLY A 161 16.83 16.26 -3.39
CA GLY A 161 18.12 15.65 -3.67
C GLY A 161 18.75 14.95 -2.49
N GLU A 162 17.94 14.60 -1.48
CA GLU A 162 18.38 13.84 -0.32
C GLU A 162 18.57 12.36 -0.68
N ASP A 163 19.50 11.69 0.02
CA ASP A 163 19.66 10.25 -0.06
C ASP A 163 18.58 9.55 0.79
N VAL A 164 17.78 8.70 0.16
CA VAL A 164 16.75 7.89 0.80
C VAL A 164 16.97 6.38 0.58
N ALA A 165 18.17 5.97 0.16
CA ALA A 165 18.45 4.57 -0.15
C ALA A 165 18.24 3.64 1.06
N ALA A 166 18.45 4.15 2.27
CA ALA A 166 18.24 3.39 3.50
C ALA A 166 16.77 3.03 3.77
N GLU A 167 15.83 3.81 3.26
CA GLU A 167 14.39 3.63 3.44
C GLU A 167 13.74 2.76 2.35
N LEU A 168 14.50 2.49 1.28
CA LEU A 168 14.03 1.72 0.13
C LEU A 168 14.52 0.27 0.16
N PRO A 169 13.78 -0.67 -0.47
CA PRO A 169 14.36 -1.97 -0.82
C PRO A 169 15.57 -1.78 -1.73
N PRO A 170 16.65 -2.58 -1.59
CA PRO A 170 17.89 -2.37 -2.36
C PRO A 170 17.68 -2.29 -3.87
N ALA A 171 16.86 -3.16 -4.43
CA ALA A 171 16.56 -3.17 -5.88
C ALA A 171 15.78 -1.93 -6.33
N VAL A 172 14.94 -1.34 -5.46
CA VAL A 172 14.25 -0.08 -5.74
C VAL A 172 15.24 1.09 -5.70
N ALA A 173 16.11 1.13 -4.69
CA ALA A 173 17.16 2.14 -4.60
C ALA A 173 18.09 2.11 -5.83
N GLU A 174 18.49 0.93 -6.28
CA GLU A 174 19.29 0.74 -7.49
C GLU A 174 18.55 1.23 -8.75
N ALA A 175 17.26 0.91 -8.89
CA ALA A 175 16.45 1.37 -10.02
C ALA A 175 16.34 2.89 -10.07
N LEU A 176 16.10 3.55 -8.93
CA LEU A 176 16.05 5.01 -8.84
C LEU A 176 17.42 5.68 -9.06
N GLY A 177 18.50 5.01 -8.70
CA GLY A 177 19.87 5.48 -8.99
C GLY A 177 20.20 5.47 -10.49
N ARG A 178 19.62 4.54 -11.26
CA ARG A 178 19.79 4.45 -12.73
C ARG A 178 18.92 5.43 -13.49
N GLU A 179 17.69 5.66 -13.01
CA GLU A 179 16.70 6.52 -13.66
C GLU A 179 16.12 7.48 -12.60
N PRO A 180 16.43 8.79 -12.67
CA PRO A 180 15.90 9.77 -11.71
C PRO A 180 14.42 10.06 -12.01
N LEU A 181 13.54 9.23 -11.44
CA LEU A 181 12.08 9.30 -11.64
C LEU A 181 11.43 10.47 -10.90
N TYR A 182 12.11 11.02 -9.89
CA TYR A 182 11.66 12.15 -9.08
C TYR A 182 12.66 13.30 -9.30
N PRO A 183 12.48 14.13 -10.36
CA PRO A 183 13.44 15.16 -10.71
C PRO A 183 13.57 16.19 -9.60
N ARG A 184 14.80 16.57 -9.29
CA ARG A 184 15.09 17.66 -8.35
C ARG A 184 14.34 18.92 -8.82
N GLN A 185 13.59 19.54 -7.94
CA GLN A 185 13.06 20.87 -8.22
C GLN A 185 14.26 21.80 -8.42
N ALA A 186 14.37 22.38 -9.63
CA ALA A 186 15.35 23.41 -9.89
C ALA A 186 15.11 24.53 -8.88
N GLY A 187 16.08 24.77 -7.97
CA GLY A 187 15.95 25.76 -6.94
C GLY A 187 15.55 27.09 -7.57
N TYR A 188 14.48 27.68 -7.07
CA TYR A 188 14.19 29.10 -7.32
C TYR A 188 15.37 29.89 -6.72
N THR A 189 16.38 30.13 -7.55
CA THR A 189 17.41 31.11 -7.24
C THR A 189 16.74 32.46 -7.34
N GLY A 190 16.12 32.89 -6.24
CA GLY A 190 15.64 34.24 -6.10
C GLY A 190 16.80 35.19 -6.40
N SER A 191 16.70 35.91 -7.52
CA SER A 191 17.56 37.02 -7.83
C SER A 191 17.43 38.08 -6.73
N ALA A 192 18.56 38.37 -6.09
CA ALA A 192 18.69 39.52 -5.23
C ALA A 192 18.47 40.83 -6.01
#